data_0a0875996c7bc571805c532e76409ad3
#
_entry.id   0a0875996c7bc571805c532e76409ad3
#
_cell.length_a   1.000
_cell.length_b   1.000
_cell.length_c   1.000
_cell.angle_alpha   90.00
_cell.angle_beta   90.00
_cell.angle_gamma   90.00
#
_symmetry.space_group_name_H-M   'P 1'
#
loop_
_entity.id
_entity.type
_entity.pdbx_description
1 polymer ?
#
loop_
_entity_poly.entity_id
_entity_poly.type
_entity_poly.pdbx_seq_one_letter_code
_entity_poly.pdbx_strand_id
1 'polypeptide(L)'
;MTKPVIGVSAYAERARWAAWDMPASVVPQRYLDKVLAAGGTPVILPAVPGIAGALPRLDGLLLVGGGDLDPNRYGAVPHPRNTPVNPARDDAELSLLREALAQRLPILGICRGLQLLNVALGGTLHQHVPDVVGHDHHATAEGVFARHDVHLHPRCTLSRALNRTTLDVPSLHHQAIDQLGTGLTACAWSDDGLIEAAELEGHPFAVGVQWHPEADEEVAVFTALTTAAAAPIPAI
;
A
#
# COMPACT_ATOMS: atom_id res chain seq x y z
N MET A 1 -4.83 -18.05 -20.73
CA MET A 1 -4.91 -17.93 -19.27
C MET A 1 -5.92 -16.84 -18.96
N THR A 2 -6.78 -17.02 -17.97
CA THR A 2 -7.67 -15.97 -17.48
C THR A 2 -6.83 -14.91 -16.77
N LYS A 3 -7.20 -13.62 -16.95
CA LYS A 3 -6.52 -12.52 -16.24
C LYS A 3 -6.85 -12.61 -14.74
N PRO A 4 -5.87 -12.40 -13.82
CA PRO A 4 -6.14 -12.39 -12.40
C PRO A 4 -7.05 -11.22 -12.02
N VAL A 5 -7.98 -11.47 -11.11
CA VAL A 5 -8.91 -10.48 -10.57
C VAL A 5 -8.28 -9.84 -9.33
N ILE A 6 -7.98 -8.55 -9.40
CA ILE A 6 -7.31 -7.80 -8.33
C ILE A 6 -8.31 -6.89 -7.63
N GLY A 7 -8.57 -7.17 -6.36
CA GLY A 7 -9.33 -6.26 -5.51
C GLY A 7 -8.50 -5.00 -5.22
N VAL A 8 -9.08 -3.83 -5.46
CA VAL A 8 -8.44 -2.53 -5.22
C VAL A 8 -9.22 -1.81 -4.14
N SER A 9 -8.60 -1.55 -2.97
CA SER A 9 -9.28 -0.87 -1.88
C SER A 9 -9.64 0.57 -2.27
N ALA A 10 -10.78 1.07 -1.76
CA ALA A 10 -11.27 2.40 -2.09
C ALA A 10 -11.16 3.35 -0.90
N TYR A 11 -11.03 4.64 -1.19
CA TYR A 11 -11.27 5.71 -0.23
C TYR A 11 -12.75 5.76 0.13
N ALA A 12 -13.07 6.09 1.36
CA ALA A 12 -14.43 6.44 1.81
C ALA A 12 -14.46 7.95 2.02
N GLU A 13 -14.75 8.69 0.97
CA GLU A 13 -14.63 10.16 0.95
C GLU A 13 -15.92 10.83 0.49
N ARG A 14 -16.06 12.13 0.84
CA ARG A 14 -17.08 12.96 0.23
C ARG A 14 -16.63 13.38 -1.16
N ALA A 15 -17.36 12.96 -2.19
CA ALA A 15 -17.04 13.27 -3.57
C ALA A 15 -18.15 14.14 -4.21
N ARG A 16 -17.73 14.96 -5.16
CA ARG A 16 -18.61 15.80 -5.95
C ARG A 16 -18.54 15.40 -7.43
N TRP A 17 -19.71 15.12 -8.01
CA TRP A 17 -19.81 14.82 -9.45
C TRP A 17 -21.22 15.21 -9.95
N ALA A 18 -21.31 15.77 -11.15
CA ALA A 18 -22.56 16.31 -11.71
C ALA A 18 -23.31 17.19 -10.71
N ALA A 19 -24.53 16.81 -10.31
CA ALA A 19 -25.34 17.50 -9.31
C ALA A 19 -25.17 16.94 -7.88
N TRP A 20 -24.33 15.94 -7.68
CA TRP A 20 -24.19 15.21 -6.42
C TRP A 20 -22.97 15.71 -5.60
N ASP A 21 -23.17 15.81 -4.28
CA ASP A 21 -22.13 16.08 -3.29
C ASP A 21 -22.44 15.21 -2.05
N MET A 22 -21.85 14.01 -1.99
CA MET A 22 -22.22 12.99 -1.00
C MET A 22 -21.06 12.02 -0.72
N PRO A 23 -21.13 11.22 0.38
CA PRO A 23 -20.19 10.13 0.61
C PRO A 23 -20.15 9.16 -0.57
N ALA A 24 -18.95 8.76 -0.95
CA ALA A 24 -18.69 7.84 -2.07
C ALA A 24 -17.46 6.97 -1.81
N SER A 25 -17.42 5.81 -2.46
CA SER A 25 -16.19 5.04 -2.59
C SER A 25 -15.44 5.53 -3.83
N VAL A 26 -14.22 6.01 -3.64
CA VAL A 26 -13.42 6.65 -4.70
C VAL A 26 -12.09 5.93 -4.83
N VAL A 27 -11.64 5.72 -6.07
CA VAL A 27 -10.30 5.21 -6.37
C VAL A 27 -9.69 6.08 -7.46
N PRO A 28 -8.49 6.63 -7.28
CA PRO A 28 -7.79 7.33 -8.36
C PRO A 28 -7.60 6.39 -9.56
N GLN A 29 -8.01 6.84 -10.75
CA GLN A 29 -8.01 6.03 -11.97
C GLN A 29 -6.65 5.38 -12.26
N ARG A 30 -5.55 6.06 -11.91
CA ARG A 30 -4.17 5.58 -12.12
C ARG A 30 -3.89 4.20 -11.51
N TYR A 31 -4.48 3.84 -10.36
CA TYR A 31 -4.33 2.49 -9.78
C TYR A 31 -4.98 1.43 -10.67
N LEU A 32 -6.18 1.72 -11.17
CA LEU A 32 -6.92 0.81 -12.06
C LEU A 32 -6.19 0.62 -13.39
N ASP A 33 -5.68 1.72 -13.97
CA ASP A 33 -4.92 1.70 -15.21
C ASP A 33 -3.64 0.88 -15.08
N LYS A 34 -2.94 0.98 -13.95
CA LYS A 34 -1.75 0.18 -13.67
C LYS A 34 -2.04 -1.32 -13.53
N VAL A 35 -3.13 -1.68 -12.85
CA VAL A 35 -3.56 -3.08 -12.77
C VAL A 35 -3.92 -3.62 -14.15
N LEU A 36 -4.63 -2.83 -14.98
CA LEU A 36 -4.97 -3.21 -16.36
C LEU A 36 -3.70 -3.37 -17.21
N ALA A 37 -2.78 -2.41 -17.16
CA ALA A 37 -1.52 -2.46 -17.90
C ALA A 37 -0.63 -3.64 -17.48
N ALA A 38 -0.69 -4.03 -16.20
CA ALA A 38 -0.02 -5.22 -15.67
C ALA A 38 -0.74 -6.55 -15.99
N GLY A 39 -1.80 -6.52 -16.80
CA GLY A 39 -2.52 -7.72 -17.24
C GLY A 39 -3.57 -8.25 -16.25
N GLY A 40 -3.87 -7.54 -15.16
CA GLY A 40 -4.93 -7.87 -14.21
C GLY A 40 -6.29 -7.31 -14.61
N THR A 41 -7.34 -7.72 -13.88
CA THR A 41 -8.69 -7.15 -13.93
C THR A 41 -8.98 -6.48 -12.59
N PRO A 42 -9.04 -5.13 -12.49
CA PRO A 42 -9.31 -4.45 -11.23
C PRO A 42 -10.78 -4.52 -10.85
N VAL A 43 -11.06 -4.77 -9.57
CA VAL A 43 -12.38 -4.68 -8.94
C VAL A 43 -12.30 -3.77 -7.73
N ILE A 44 -13.08 -2.70 -7.72
CA ILE A 44 -13.10 -1.72 -6.62
C ILE A 44 -13.79 -2.35 -5.40
N LEU A 45 -13.09 -2.30 -4.25
CA LEU A 45 -13.60 -2.77 -2.98
C LEU A 45 -13.96 -1.57 -2.09
N PRO A 46 -15.24 -1.31 -1.81
CA PRO A 46 -15.63 -0.21 -0.93
C PRO A 46 -15.16 -0.46 0.50
N ALA A 47 -14.83 0.62 1.23
CA ALA A 47 -14.47 0.55 2.64
C ALA A 47 -15.73 0.42 3.51
N VAL A 48 -16.34 -0.76 3.53
CA VAL A 48 -17.57 -1.06 4.27
C VAL A 48 -17.41 -2.32 5.13
N PRO A 49 -18.17 -2.46 6.23
CA PRO A 49 -18.17 -3.67 7.03
C PRO A 49 -18.48 -4.93 6.18
N GLY A 50 -17.75 -6.02 6.43
CA GLY A 50 -17.98 -7.30 5.76
C GLY A 50 -17.36 -7.41 4.35
N ILE A 51 -16.63 -6.40 3.87
CA ILE A 51 -15.99 -6.43 2.53
C ILE A 51 -15.04 -7.61 2.35
N ALA A 52 -14.44 -8.13 3.42
CA ALA A 52 -13.59 -9.32 3.37
C ALA A 52 -14.31 -10.57 2.79
N GLY A 53 -15.65 -10.61 2.81
CA GLY A 53 -16.44 -11.63 2.13
C GLY A 53 -16.28 -11.65 0.61
N ALA A 54 -15.68 -10.63 0.00
CA ALA A 54 -15.36 -10.63 -1.43
C ALA A 54 -14.09 -11.41 -1.78
N LEU A 55 -13.17 -11.63 -0.82
CA LEU A 55 -11.85 -12.24 -1.05
C LEU A 55 -11.89 -13.59 -1.81
N PRO A 56 -12.82 -14.51 -1.55
CA PRO A 56 -12.88 -15.78 -2.31
C PRO A 56 -13.14 -15.64 -3.82
N ARG A 57 -13.38 -14.43 -4.30
CA ARG A 57 -13.59 -14.10 -5.72
C ARG A 57 -12.41 -13.36 -6.36
N LEU A 58 -11.34 -13.15 -5.60
CA LEU A 58 -10.17 -12.37 -5.98
C LEU A 58 -8.95 -13.27 -6.05
N ASP A 59 -8.03 -12.93 -6.95
CA ASP A 59 -6.74 -13.58 -7.08
C ASP A 59 -5.62 -12.78 -6.42
N GLY A 60 -5.87 -11.51 -6.09
CA GLY A 60 -4.92 -10.63 -5.40
C GLY A 60 -5.59 -9.38 -4.82
N LEU A 61 -4.86 -8.68 -3.95
CA LEU A 61 -5.31 -7.48 -3.25
C LEU A 61 -4.31 -6.34 -3.45
N LEU A 62 -4.80 -5.18 -3.87
CA LEU A 62 -4.09 -3.90 -3.89
C LEU A 62 -4.68 -2.97 -2.84
N LEU A 63 -3.87 -2.63 -1.83
CA LEU A 63 -4.20 -1.59 -0.85
C LEU A 63 -3.59 -0.27 -1.32
N VAL A 64 -4.45 0.69 -1.62
CA VAL A 64 -4.04 1.99 -2.17
C VAL A 64 -3.56 2.96 -1.09
N GLY A 65 -2.90 4.03 -1.51
CA GLY A 65 -2.49 5.14 -0.66
C GLY A 65 -3.66 5.88 0.01
N GLY A 66 -3.39 6.99 0.68
CA GLY A 66 -4.44 7.81 1.32
C GLY A 66 -3.94 8.57 2.54
N GLY A 67 -4.88 9.14 3.29
CA GLY A 67 -4.62 9.84 4.55
C GLY A 67 -4.13 8.92 5.67
N ASP A 68 -3.85 9.50 6.81
CA ASP A 68 -3.21 8.81 7.93
C ASP A 68 -4.05 7.68 8.52
N LEU A 69 -3.38 6.69 9.07
CA LEU A 69 -3.98 5.68 9.94
C LEU A 69 -4.20 6.26 11.33
N ASP A 70 -5.31 5.88 11.97
CA ASP A 70 -5.59 6.28 13.35
C ASP A 70 -4.47 5.79 14.27
N PRO A 71 -3.73 6.69 14.97
CA PRO A 71 -2.65 6.33 15.88
C PRO A 71 -3.03 5.34 16.98
N ASN A 72 -4.29 5.30 17.38
CA ASN A 72 -4.80 4.32 18.33
C ASN A 72 -4.63 2.87 17.83
N ARG A 73 -4.55 2.64 16.50
CA ARG A 73 -4.37 1.32 15.90
C ARG A 73 -3.01 0.69 16.19
N TYR A 74 -2.01 1.52 16.50
CA TYR A 74 -0.65 1.09 16.87
C TYR A 74 -0.21 1.64 18.23
N GLY A 75 -1.17 2.02 19.09
CA GLY A 75 -0.92 2.38 20.49
C GLY A 75 -0.19 3.73 20.69
N ALA A 76 -0.24 4.62 19.72
CA ALA A 76 0.42 5.92 19.78
C ALA A 76 -0.56 7.06 20.14
N VAL A 77 -0.03 8.11 20.76
CA VAL A 77 -0.76 9.38 20.95
C VAL A 77 -0.76 10.13 19.62
N PRO A 78 -1.90 10.71 19.18
CA PRO A 78 -1.95 11.47 17.94
C PRO A 78 -0.95 12.63 17.91
N HIS A 79 -0.18 12.72 16.82
CA HIS A 79 0.73 13.84 16.58
C HIS A 79 -0.05 15.06 16.04
N PRO A 80 0.33 16.32 16.39
CA PRO A 80 -0.37 17.53 15.91
C PRO A 80 -0.37 17.72 14.39
N ARG A 81 0.54 17.07 13.68
CA ARG A 81 0.65 17.13 12.22
C ARG A 81 -0.11 16.02 11.49
N ASN A 82 -0.81 15.13 12.21
CA ASN A 82 -1.63 14.12 11.58
C ASN A 82 -2.74 14.75 10.76
N THR A 83 -2.98 14.18 9.59
CA THR A 83 -4.14 14.51 8.75
C THR A 83 -5.41 13.87 9.33
N PRO A 84 -6.61 14.28 8.90
CA PRO A 84 -7.84 13.62 9.36
C PRO A 84 -7.83 12.12 9.07
N VAL A 85 -8.07 11.32 10.12
CA VAL A 85 -8.18 9.87 10.03
C VAL A 85 -9.59 9.44 9.66
N ASN A 86 -9.72 8.28 9.02
CA ASN A 86 -11.02 7.67 8.71
C ASN A 86 -11.12 6.27 9.38
N PRO A 87 -11.61 6.20 10.63
CA PRO A 87 -11.67 4.94 11.38
C PRO A 87 -12.48 3.84 10.69
N ALA A 88 -13.53 4.21 9.94
CA ALA A 88 -14.36 3.23 9.21
C ALA A 88 -13.57 2.59 8.05
N ARG A 89 -12.75 3.39 7.35
CA ARG A 89 -11.82 2.87 6.34
C ARG A 89 -10.75 1.98 6.97
N ASP A 90 -10.17 2.41 8.08
CA ASP A 90 -9.16 1.63 8.80
C ASP A 90 -9.72 0.27 9.22
N ASP A 91 -10.93 0.22 9.82
CA ASP A 91 -11.58 -1.03 10.23
C ASP A 91 -11.84 -1.96 9.05
N ALA A 92 -12.38 -1.44 7.96
CA ALA A 92 -12.70 -2.22 6.78
C ALA A 92 -11.43 -2.80 6.13
N GLU A 93 -10.39 -1.98 5.94
CA GLU A 93 -9.15 -2.40 5.30
C GLU A 93 -8.29 -3.30 6.21
N LEU A 94 -8.26 -3.09 7.54
CA LEU A 94 -7.61 -4.01 8.48
C LEU A 94 -8.28 -5.38 8.49
N SER A 95 -9.63 -5.44 8.47
CA SER A 95 -10.37 -6.70 8.37
C SER A 95 -10.07 -7.41 7.05
N LEU A 96 -10.11 -6.69 5.94
CA LEU A 96 -9.80 -7.19 4.60
C LEU A 96 -8.37 -7.76 4.54
N LEU A 97 -7.39 -7.00 5.04
CA LEU A 97 -5.98 -7.38 5.02
C LEU A 97 -5.69 -8.61 5.88
N ARG A 98 -6.23 -8.68 7.11
CA ARG A 98 -6.04 -9.84 7.99
C ARG A 98 -6.56 -11.12 7.36
N GLU A 99 -7.74 -11.06 6.75
CA GLU A 99 -8.33 -12.20 6.07
C GLU A 99 -7.54 -12.59 4.81
N ALA A 100 -7.08 -11.59 4.02
CA ALA A 100 -6.23 -11.83 2.85
C ALA A 100 -4.90 -12.50 3.22
N LEU A 101 -4.27 -12.09 4.32
CA LEU A 101 -3.06 -12.71 4.86
C LEU A 101 -3.31 -14.16 5.29
N ALA A 102 -4.43 -14.42 5.99
CA ALA A 102 -4.81 -15.78 6.42
C ALA A 102 -5.05 -16.70 5.22
N GLN A 103 -5.63 -16.21 4.14
CA GLN A 103 -5.83 -16.93 2.88
C GLN A 103 -4.59 -17.00 2.00
N ARG A 104 -3.47 -16.38 2.40
CA ARG A 104 -2.22 -16.26 1.64
C ARG A 104 -2.40 -15.64 0.25
N LEU A 105 -3.42 -14.77 0.12
CA LEU A 105 -3.72 -14.03 -1.11
C LEU A 105 -2.57 -13.07 -1.41
N PRO A 106 -2.06 -12.98 -2.66
CA PRO A 106 -1.07 -11.98 -3.05
C PRO A 106 -1.52 -10.55 -2.73
N ILE A 107 -0.67 -9.78 -2.05
CA ILE A 107 -0.97 -8.44 -1.54
C ILE A 107 0.12 -7.47 -1.96
N LEU A 108 -0.30 -6.32 -2.52
CA LEU A 108 0.54 -5.14 -2.69
C LEU A 108 -0.05 -3.98 -1.90
N GLY A 109 0.74 -3.40 -0.98
CA GLY A 109 0.40 -2.18 -0.27
C GLY A 109 1.17 -0.98 -0.82
N ILE A 110 0.50 0.13 -1.15
CA ILE A 110 1.13 1.35 -1.65
C ILE A 110 0.94 2.47 -0.62
N CYS A 111 2.03 3.12 -0.21
CA CYS A 111 2.08 4.22 0.74
C CYS A 111 1.33 3.87 2.04
N ARG A 112 0.12 4.39 2.27
CA ARG A 112 -0.73 3.99 3.39
C ARG A 112 -0.99 2.47 3.41
N GLY A 113 -1.04 1.79 2.26
CA GLY A 113 -1.20 0.33 2.18
C GLY A 113 -0.03 -0.45 2.79
N LEU A 114 1.22 0.01 2.64
CA LEU A 114 2.38 -0.52 3.36
C LEU A 114 2.25 -0.27 4.87
N GLN A 115 1.87 0.94 5.26
CA GLN A 115 1.70 1.32 6.67
C GLN A 115 0.61 0.46 7.34
N LEU A 116 -0.48 0.22 6.64
CA LEU A 116 -1.56 -0.67 7.09
C LEU A 116 -1.07 -2.12 7.28
N LEU A 117 -0.26 -2.63 6.33
CA LEU A 117 0.36 -3.96 6.44
C LEU A 117 1.25 -4.04 7.69
N ASN A 118 2.05 -3.01 7.93
CA ASN A 118 2.92 -2.92 9.11
C ASN A 118 2.10 -2.92 10.42
N VAL A 119 1.09 -2.07 10.51
CA VAL A 119 0.23 -1.93 11.70
C VAL A 119 -0.59 -3.21 11.94
N ALA A 120 -1.11 -3.85 10.88
CA ALA A 120 -1.85 -5.10 10.99
C ALA A 120 -1.03 -6.24 11.63
N LEU A 121 0.29 -6.19 11.47
CA LEU A 121 1.26 -7.14 12.01
C LEU A 121 1.92 -6.67 13.33
N GLY A 122 1.42 -5.57 13.92
CA GLY A 122 1.84 -5.07 15.22
C GLY A 122 3.01 -4.08 15.17
N GLY A 123 3.35 -3.55 14.01
CA GLY A 123 4.35 -2.49 13.85
C GLY A 123 3.81 -1.09 14.18
N THR A 124 4.71 -0.10 14.23
CA THR A 124 4.40 1.31 14.53
C THR A 124 4.85 2.24 13.40
N LEU A 125 4.39 3.50 13.46
CA LEU A 125 4.68 4.52 12.45
C LEU A 125 5.32 5.76 13.06
N HIS A 126 6.28 6.33 12.36
CA HIS A 126 6.63 7.74 12.48
C HIS A 126 5.47 8.57 11.92
N GLN A 127 4.79 9.32 12.79
CA GLN A 127 3.60 10.09 12.42
C GLN A 127 3.93 11.38 11.66
N HIS A 128 5.20 11.83 11.72
CA HIS A 128 5.68 13.01 11.00
C HIS A 128 7.17 12.85 10.66
N VAL A 129 7.45 12.41 9.46
CA VAL A 129 8.81 12.13 8.94
C VAL A 129 9.76 13.32 9.09
N PRO A 130 9.34 14.61 8.85
CA PRO A 130 10.25 15.75 9.04
C PRO A 130 10.82 15.89 10.45
N ASP A 131 10.14 15.42 11.49
CA ASP A 131 10.66 15.44 12.85
C ASP A 131 11.77 14.38 13.08
N VAL A 132 11.84 13.39 12.21
CA VAL A 132 12.81 12.29 12.30
C VAL A 132 14.05 12.58 11.45
N VAL A 133 13.86 13.01 10.20
CA VAL A 133 14.95 13.20 9.23
C VAL A 133 15.39 14.67 9.08
N GLY A 134 14.62 15.63 9.62
CA GLY A 134 14.96 17.05 9.62
C GLY A 134 14.67 17.80 8.31
N HIS A 135 13.94 17.19 7.37
CA HIS A 135 13.54 17.78 6.07
C HIS A 135 12.21 17.20 5.56
N ASP A 136 11.65 17.80 4.51
CA ASP A 136 10.36 17.44 3.91
C ASP A 136 10.49 16.81 2.50
N HIS A 137 11.62 16.23 2.16
CA HIS A 137 11.91 15.73 0.81
C HIS A 137 10.94 14.62 0.35
N HIS A 138 10.27 13.92 1.27
CA HIS A 138 9.28 12.89 0.94
C HIS A 138 7.90 13.44 0.62
N ALA A 139 7.62 14.73 0.96
CA ALA A 139 6.34 15.41 0.70
C ALA A 139 6.54 16.92 0.68
N THR A 140 7.13 17.46 -0.39
CA THR A 140 7.51 18.88 -0.50
C THR A 140 6.31 19.83 -0.63
N ALA A 141 5.19 19.38 -1.19
CA ALA A 141 3.97 20.16 -1.33
C ALA A 141 2.74 19.24 -1.42
N GLU A 142 1.60 19.72 -0.96
CA GLU A 142 0.34 18.99 -1.01
C GLU A 142 -0.04 18.63 -2.45
N GLY A 143 -0.32 17.34 -2.70
CA GLY A 143 -0.74 16.82 -4.01
C GLY A 143 0.35 16.79 -5.09
N VAL A 144 1.59 17.14 -4.75
CA VAL A 144 2.72 17.15 -5.67
C VAL A 144 3.71 16.05 -5.29
N PHE A 145 3.96 15.12 -6.22
CA PHE A 145 4.96 14.09 -5.99
C PHE A 145 6.37 14.69 -6.06
N ALA A 146 7.14 14.55 -4.97
CA ALA A 146 8.58 14.67 -4.97
C ALA A 146 9.21 13.45 -5.65
N ARG A 147 10.53 13.47 -5.86
CA ARG A 147 11.28 12.29 -6.30
C ARG A 147 12.53 12.13 -5.46
N HIS A 148 12.88 10.88 -5.16
CA HIS A 148 14.12 10.52 -4.48
C HIS A 148 14.56 9.10 -4.84
N ASP A 149 15.83 8.80 -4.58
CA ASP A 149 16.37 7.47 -4.77
C ASP A 149 15.94 6.51 -3.64
N VAL A 150 15.64 5.27 -4.03
CA VAL A 150 15.33 4.15 -3.14
C VAL A 150 16.28 2.99 -3.47
N HIS A 151 16.92 2.45 -2.42
CA HIS A 151 17.87 1.34 -2.52
C HIS A 151 17.23 0.04 -2.07
N LEU A 152 17.06 -0.91 -2.99
CA LEU A 152 16.48 -2.23 -2.72
C LEU A 152 17.57 -3.24 -2.33
N HIS A 153 17.23 -4.07 -1.35
CA HIS A 153 18.06 -5.22 -1.02
C HIS A 153 18.11 -6.20 -2.24
N PRO A 154 19.30 -6.64 -2.70
CA PRO A 154 19.42 -7.42 -3.95
C PRO A 154 18.62 -8.73 -3.98
N ARG A 155 18.26 -9.27 -2.81
CA ARG A 155 17.53 -10.54 -2.70
C ARG A 155 16.06 -10.39 -2.38
N CYS A 156 15.51 -9.16 -2.32
CA CYS A 156 14.09 -8.98 -2.06
C CYS A 156 13.24 -9.31 -3.30
N THR A 157 11.97 -9.53 -3.08
CA THR A 157 11.00 -9.84 -4.14
C THR A 157 10.94 -8.76 -5.19
N LEU A 158 10.93 -7.48 -4.76
CA LEU A 158 10.90 -6.35 -5.69
C LEU A 158 12.16 -6.24 -6.55
N SER A 159 13.37 -6.35 -5.96
CA SER A 159 14.61 -6.24 -6.74
C SER A 159 14.71 -7.33 -7.82
N ARG A 160 14.23 -8.53 -7.51
CA ARG A 160 14.16 -9.63 -8.51
C ARG A 160 13.13 -9.32 -9.60
N ALA A 161 11.95 -8.84 -9.23
CA ALA A 161 10.89 -8.52 -10.19
C ALA A 161 11.25 -7.34 -11.11
N LEU A 162 11.92 -6.33 -10.55
CA LEU A 162 12.32 -5.12 -11.27
C LEU A 162 13.68 -5.27 -11.98
N ASN A 163 14.47 -6.28 -11.61
CA ASN A 163 15.87 -6.46 -12.05
C ASN A 163 16.72 -5.20 -11.81
N ARG A 164 16.50 -4.52 -10.68
CA ARG A 164 17.18 -3.29 -10.25
C ARG A 164 17.35 -3.28 -8.75
N THR A 165 18.37 -2.56 -8.28
CA THR A 165 18.64 -2.32 -6.86
C THR A 165 18.58 -0.86 -6.46
N THR A 166 18.41 0.05 -7.41
CA THR A 166 18.20 1.48 -7.18
C THR A 166 17.09 1.98 -8.11
N LEU A 167 16.18 2.77 -7.57
CA LEU A 167 15.04 3.37 -8.28
C LEU A 167 14.96 4.83 -7.91
N ASP A 168 14.71 5.72 -8.89
CA ASP A 168 14.21 7.06 -8.65
C ASP A 168 12.68 6.98 -8.66
N VAL A 169 12.02 7.31 -7.54
CA VAL A 169 10.60 7.04 -7.32
C VAL A 169 9.79 8.29 -6.99
N PRO A 170 8.52 8.35 -7.40
CA PRO A 170 7.61 9.42 -6.97
C PRO A 170 7.18 9.20 -5.51
N SER A 171 7.36 10.21 -4.68
CA SER A 171 7.09 10.19 -3.24
C SER A 171 6.10 11.28 -2.83
N LEU A 172 5.16 10.92 -1.97
CA LEU A 172 4.23 11.84 -1.32
C LEU A 172 3.76 11.23 0.00
N HIS A 173 4.63 11.26 1.03
CA HIS A 173 4.26 10.77 2.35
C HIS A 173 4.97 11.57 3.45
N HIS A 174 4.24 11.85 4.53
CA HIS A 174 4.79 12.46 5.74
C HIS A 174 4.83 11.48 6.92
N GLN A 175 4.35 10.26 6.73
CA GLN A 175 4.45 9.14 7.66
C GLN A 175 5.31 8.02 7.06
N ALA A 176 5.95 7.23 7.92
CA ALA A 176 6.78 6.09 7.52
C ALA A 176 6.75 4.99 8.59
N ILE A 177 7.27 3.80 8.30
CA ILE A 177 7.46 2.75 9.30
C ILE A 177 8.49 3.21 10.34
N ASP A 178 8.14 3.06 11.63
CA ASP A 178 9.05 3.20 12.79
C ASP A 178 9.57 1.80 13.20
N GLN A 179 8.68 0.95 13.71
CA GLN A 179 9.00 -0.44 14.04
C GLN A 179 8.27 -1.40 13.11
N LEU A 180 9.01 -2.37 12.59
CA LEU A 180 8.42 -3.41 11.73
C LEU A 180 7.50 -4.33 12.52
N GLY A 181 6.37 -4.65 11.92
CA GLY A 181 5.45 -5.69 12.40
C GLY A 181 6.08 -7.09 12.34
N THR A 182 5.48 -8.01 13.08
CA THR A 182 5.98 -9.39 13.19
C THR A 182 6.04 -10.07 11.82
N GLY A 183 7.20 -10.61 11.48
CA GLY A 183 7.47 -11.32 10.24
C GLY A 183 7.71 -10.42 9.02
N LEU A 184 7.59 -9.09 9.16
CA LEU A 184 8.01 -8.18 8.11
C LEU A 184 9.53 -7.98 8.11
N THR A 185 10.11 -7.95 6.92
CA THR A 185 11.51 -7.60 6.69
C THR A 185 11.58 -6.40 5.78
N ALA A 186 12.31 -5.35 6.22
CA ALA A 186 12.59 -4.20 5.37
C ALA A 186 13.42 -4.62 4.17
N CYS A 187 13.04 -4.17 3.00
CA CYS A 187 13.68 -4.57 1.76
C CYS A 187 14.07 -3.40 0.85
N ALA A 188 13.74 -2.17 1.22
CA ALA A 188 14.21 -0.96 0.56
C ALA A 188 14.30 0.22 1.52
N TRP A 189 15.23 1.15 1.24
CA TRP A 189 15.48 2.35 2.04
C TRP A 189 15.78 3.55 1.15
N SER A 190 15.39 4.74 1.60
CA SER A 190 15.86 6.02 1.08
C SER A 190 17.26 6.37 1.62
N ASP A 191 17.87 7.40 1.07
CA ASP A 191 19.21 7.86 1.47
C ASP A 191 19.28 8.33 2.93
N ASP A 192 18.19 8.81 3.50
CA ASP A 192 18.06 9.22 4.90
C ASP A 192 17.71 8.05 5.85
N GLY A 193 17.63 6.83 5.31
CA GLY A 193 17.47 5.59 6.07
C GLY A 193 16.04 5.21 6.40
N LEU A 194 15.03 5.91 5.92
CA LEU A 194 13.64 5.49 6.08
C LEU A 194 13.36 4.19 5.32
N ILE A 195 12.52 3.35 5.90
CA ILE A 195 12.04 2.13 5.24
C ILE A 195 11.07 2.51 4.13
N GLU A 196 11.44 2.19 2.90
CA GLU A 196 10.67 2.46 1.69
C GLU A 196 9.93 1.23 1.15
N ALA A 197 10.34 0.02 1.54
CA ALA A 197 9.56 -1.18 1.27
C ALA A 197 9.80 -2.25 2.33
N ALA A 198 8.78 -3.10 2.51
CA ALA A 198 8.86 -4.29 3.35
C ALA A 198 8.10 -5.45 2.71
N GLU A 199 8.53 -6.68 3.01
CA GLU A 199 7.90 -7.91 2.58
C GLU A 199 7.68 -8.87 3.75
N LEU A 200 6.59 -9.64 3.74
CA LEU A 200 6.26 -10.62 4.77
C LEU A 200 6.96 -11.94 4.47
N GLU A 201 7.84 -12.36 5.37
CA GLU A 201 8.56 -13.63 5.24
C GLU A 201 7.60 -14.83 5.20
N GLY A 202 7.93 -15.80 4.32
CA GLY A 202 7.13 -17.02 4.18
C GLY A 202 5.77 -16.83 3.49
N HIS A 203 5.36 -15.60 3.16
CA HIS A 203 4.17 -15.36 2.36
C HIS A 203 4.49 -15.40 0.85
N PRO A 204 3.61 -15.96 -0.01
CA PRO A 204 3.87 -16.04 -1.46
C PRO A 204 4.17 -14.67 -2.09
N PHE A 205 3.39 -13.65 -1.73
CA PHE A 205 3.58 -12.27 -2.13
C PHE A 205 2.77 -11.37 -1.19
N ALA A 206 3.39 -10.79 -0.18
CA ALA A 206 2.83 -9.71 0.63
C ALA A 206 3.92 -8.64 0.76
N VAL A 207 3.83 -7.65 -0.10
CA VAL A 207 4.84 -6.61 -0.31
C VAL A 207 4.17 -5.26 -0.17
N GLY A 208 4.85 -4.34 0.49
CA GLY A 208 4.44 -2.95 0.54
C GLY A 208 5.56 -2.02 0.10
N VAL A 209 5.20 -0.92 -0.55
CA VAL A 209 6.10 0.17 -0.96
C VAL A 209 5.58 1.50 -0.41
N GLN A 210 6.49 2.37 0.06
CA GLN A 210 6.12 3.66 0.63
C GLN A 210 5.91 4.71 -0.46
N TRP A 211 6.63 4.60 -1.58
CA TRP A 211 6.46 5.47 -2.74
C TRP A 211 5.19 5.16 -3.54
N HIS A 212 4.93 5.94 -4.60
CA HIS A 212 3.73 5.90 -5.42
C HIS A 212 3.99 5.38 -6.84
N PRO A 213 4.16 4.05 -7.05
CA PRO A 213 4.43 3.49 -8.38
C PRO A 213 3.30 3.71 -9.38
N GLU A 214 2.07 4.02 -8.91
CA GLU A 214 0.95 4.38 -9.78
C GLU A 214 1.13 5.75 -10.45
N ALA A 215 1.98 6.61 -9.90
CA ALA A 215 2.29 7.93 -10.46
C ALA A 215 3.45 7.90 -11.47
N ASP A 216 4.16 6.78 -11.59
CA ASP A 216 5.22 6.58 -12.57
C ASP A 216 4.68 6.00 -13.89
N GLU A 217 5.51 5.96 -14.95
CA GLU A 217 5.16 5.27 -16.20
C GLU A 217 5.32 3.75 -16.06
N GLU A 218 6.26 3.30 -15.25
CA GLU A 218 6.60 1.88 -15.08
C GLU A 218 5.47 1.09 -14.40
N VAL A 219 5.27 -0.16 -14.86
CA VAL A 219 4.22 -1.05 -14.35
C VAL A 219 4.77 -2.26 -13.59
N ALA A 220 6.09 -2.36 -13.44
CA ALA A 220 6.75 -3.59 -12.98
C ALA A 220 6.34 -4.00 -11.54
N VAL A 221 6.09 -3.05 -10.63
CA VAL A 221 5.59 -3.34 -9.27
C VAL A 221 4.20 -4.00 -9.33
N PHE A 222 3.32 -3.50 -10.20
CA PHE A 222 1.99 -4.08 -10.41
C PHE A 222 2.05 -5.41 -11.15
N THR A 223 3.02 -5.56 -12.08
CA THR A 223 3.27 -6.84 -12.77
C THR A 223 3.72 -7.91 -11.80
N ALA A 224 4.51 -7.56 -10.77
CA ALA A 224 4.88 -8.50 -9.71
C ALA A 224 3.64 -9.03 -8.96
N LEU A 225 2.69 -8.14 -8.60
CA LEU A 225 1.42 -8.54 -7.99
C LEU A 225 0.60 -9.46 -8.92
N THR A 226 0.37 -9.05 -10.17
CA THR A 226 -0.47 -9.82 -11.11
C THR A 226 0.16 -11.16 -11.48
N THR A 227 1.49 -11.24 -11.55
CA THR A 227 2.22 -12.49 -11.74
C THR A 227 2.03 -13.43 -10.55
N ALA A 228 2.16 -12.92 -9.33
CA ALA A 228 1.91 -13.70 -8.12
C ALA A 228 0.45 -14.17 -8.04
N ALA A 229 -0.50 -13.29 -8.40
CA ALA A 229 -1.93 -13.58 -8.42
C ALA A 229 -2.35 -14.61 -9.49
N ALA A 230 -1.58 -14.74 -10.57
CA ALA A 230 -1.83 -15.75 -11.61
C ALA A 230 -1.25 -17.13 -11.24
N ALA A 231 -0.39 -17.21 -10.22
CA ALA A 231 0.19 -18.46 -9.75
C ALA A 231 -0.79 -19.21 -8.82
N PRO A 232 -0.81 -20.54 -8.82
CA PRO A 232 -1.56 -21.30 -7.82
C PRO A 232 -1.08 -20.94 -6.40
N ILE A 233 -2.02 -20.66 -5.50
CA ILE A 233 -1.67 -20.46 -4.09
C ILE A 233 -1.14 -21.80 -3.56
N PRO A 234 0.11 -21.86 -3.04
CA PRO A 234 0.65 -23.10 -2.49
C PRO A 234 -0.27 -23.62 -1.37
N ALA A 235 -0.63 -24.92 -1.44
CA ALA A 235 -1.32 -25.57 -0.34
C ALA A 235 -0.43 -25.50 0.92
N ILE A 236 -1.07 -25.31 2.07
CA ILE A 236 -0.44 -25.33 3.41
C ILE A 236 0.01 -26.74 3.73
#